data_201676418e01b665b5f5419947283671
#
_entry.id   201676418e01b665b5f5419947283671
#
_cell.length_a   1.000
_cell.length_b   1.000
_cell.length_c   1.000
_cell.angle_alpha   90.00
_cell.angle_beta   90.00
_cell.angle_gamma   90.00
#
_symmetry.space_group_name_H-M   'P 1'
#
loop_
_entity.id
_entity.type
_entity.pdbx_description
1 polymer ?
#
loop_
_entity_poly.entity_id
_entity_poly.type
_entity_poly.pdbx_seq_one_letter_code
_entity_poly.pdbx_strand_id
1 'polypeptide(L)'
;MKVRTLLSTVSLAVGFSFFQAGVAVALPAPAESAPATITVTAVAKKEAPPAVGKDDVQFTAGKERKQIAQWTKAEKLYLAILIDDSLESEVAGQWDELKQFINAQPPTTYIAVGYASNATVRLAQDFTTNHELDAKALRIPLGYPAADSSPYLSVIDWMKRWPATGDRRSLLLISSGIDYLRGGFGPIYPDVDTAISIAEKGNINLWNIYSPSAGHRSRAFFLLNTAQNNLSKLCEETGGEAYFLGTSAPVSFKPFLDELQMHLDHQYLLTFAGDGGPKGRFTRVYLKTELAHVEFMHANQAWIPPAK
;
A
#
# COMPACT_ATOMS: atom_id res chain seq x y z
N MET A 1 106.57 -10.72 -39.26
CA MET A 1 105.42 -9.84 -39.72
C MET A 1 104.11 -10.49 -39.25
N LYS A 2 103.46 -9.95 -38.22
CA LYS A 2 102.24 -10.47 -37.62
C LYS A 2 101.07 -9.72 -38.08
N VAL A 3 100.18 -10.35 -38.80
CA VAL A 3 98.86 -9.77 -39.20
C VAL A 3 97.87 -10.07 -38.10
N ARG A 4 97.25 -9.07 -37.53
CA ARG A 4 96.17 -9.13 -36.60
C ARG A 4 94.86 -9.05 -37.35
N THR A 5 94.00 -10.05 -37.20
CA THR A 5 92.65 -10.08 -37.71
C THR A 5 91.74 -9.54 -36.60
N LEU A 6 90.92 -8.50 -36.92
CA LEU A 6 89.89 -7.97 -36.06
C LEU A 6 88.53 -8.69 -36.38
N LEU A 7 88.04 -9.42 -35.38
CA LEU A 7 86.64 -9.90 -35.43
C LEU A 7 85.72 -8.79 -34.91
N SER A 8 84.78 -8.33 -35.70
CA SER A 8 83.68 -7.48 -35.26
C SER A 8 82.44 -8.32 -34.94
N THR A 9 82.06 -8.29 -33.70
CA THR A 9 80.79 -8.91 -33.22
C THR A 9 79.68 -7.91 -33.39
N VAL A 10 78.69 -8.27 -34.22
CA VAL A 10 77.39 -7.55 -34.33
C VAL A 10 76.43 -8.14 -33.30
N SER A 11 76.08 -7.37 -32.29
CA SER A 11 75.02 -7.73 -31.30
C SER A 11 73.66 -7.29 -31.84
N LEU A 12 72.81 -8.25 -32.16
CA LEU A 12 71.40 -8.06 -32.53
C LEU A 12 70.56 -7.95 -31.25
N ALA A 13 70.09 -6.74 -30.87
CA ALA A 13 69.17 -6.52 -29.79
C ALA A 13 67.73 -6.73 -30.28
N VAL A 14 67.13 -7.84 -29.88
CA VAL A 14 65.67 -8.09 -30.09
C VAL A 14 64.91 -7.42 -28.98
N GLY A 15 64.26 -6.26 -29.30
CA GLY A 15 63.36 -5.58 -28.38
C GLY A 15 62.01 -6.31 -28.30
N PHE A 16 61.73 -6.94 -27.20
CA PHE A 16 60.36 -7.44 -26.86
C PHE A 16 59.53 -6.28 -26.37
N SER A 17 58.63 -5.74 -27.21
CA SER A 17 57.62 -4.78 -26.82
C SER A 17 56.43 -5.55 -26.18
N PHE A 18 56.32 -5.50 -24.85
CA PHE A 18 55.12 -5.97 -24.14
C PHE A 18 54.00 -4.96 -24.38
N PHE A 19 53.05 -5.34 -25.24
CA PHE A 19 51.75 -4.66 -25.33
C PHE A 19 50.92 -5.08 -24.12
N GLN A 20 50.86 -4.26 -23.07
CA GLN A 20 49.88 -4.41 -22.02
C GLN A 20 48.55 -3.96 -22.58
N ALA A 21 47.71 -4.91 -22.99
CA ALA A 21 46.30 -4.68 -23.23
C ALA A 21 45.64 -4.42 -21.88
N GLY A 22 45.48 -3.14 -21.53
CA GLY A 22 44.68 -2.75 -20.38
C GLY A 22 43.23 -3.16 -20.63
N VAL A 23 42.74 -4.15 -19.94
CA VAL A 23 41.34 -4.48 -19.87
C VAL A 23 40.67 -3.32 -19.09
N ALA A 24 40.11 -2.37 -19.83
CA ALA A 24 39.24 -1.36 -19.24
C ALA A 24 38.01 -2.11 -18.69
N VAL A 25 37.99 -2.36 -17.37
CA VAL A 25 36.76 -2.78 -16.67
C VAL A 25 35.82 -1.59 -16.79
N ALA A 26 34.85 -1.68 -17.70
CA ALA A 26 33.77 -0.73 -17.78
C ALA A 26 33.05 -0.74 -16.43
N LEU A 27 33.15 0.37 -15.69
CA LEU A 27 32.30 0.59 -14.53
C LEU A 27 30.85 0.49 -15.02
N PRO A 28 29.99 -0.29 -14.32
CA PRO A 28 28.60 -0.36 -14.67
C PRO A 28 28.04 1.07 -14.69
N ALA A 29 27.34 1.41 -15.78
CA ALA A 29 26.63 2.69 -15.87
C ALA A 29 25.78 2.87 -14.62
N PRO A 30 25.69 4.08 -14.04
CA PRO A 30 24.84 4.32 -12.89
C PRO A 30 23.43 3.87 -13.24
N ALA A 31 22.87 2.98 -12.40
CA ALA A 31 21.51 2.48 -12.63
C ALA A 31 20.56 3.68 -12.76
N GLU A 32 19.81 3.75 -13.85
CA GLU A 32 18.81 4.80 -14.04
C GLU A 32 17.79 4.71 -12.89
N SER A 33 17.66 5.83 -12.17
CA SER A 33 16.72 5.90 -11.05
C SER A 33 15.31 6.17 -11.56
N ALA A 34 14.35 5.37 -11.10
CA ALA A 34 12.94 5.57 -11.40
C ALA A 34 12.23 6.28 -10.24
N PRO A 35 11.24 7.15 -10.50
CA PRO A 35 10.45 7.76 -9.44
C PRO A 35 9.53 6.72 -8.81
N ALA A 36 9.54 6.67 -7.48
CA ALA A 36 8.62 5.89 -6.68
C ALA A 36 7.82 6.83 -5.76
N THR A 37 6.54 6.56 -5.58
CA THR A 37 5.65 7.40 -4.77
C THR A 37 4.95 6.54 -3.73
N ILE A 38 4.88 7.06 -2.50
CA ILE A 38 4.12 6.47 -1.40
C ILE A 38 3.19 7.52 -0.79
N THR A 39 2.06 7.05 -0.27
CA THR A 39 1.16 7.87 0.55
C THR A 39 1.62 7.80 2.01
N VAL A 40 1.74 8.96 2.63
CA VAL A 40 2.14 9.12 4.02
C VAL A 40 1.05 9.89 4.75
N THR A 41 0.53 9.32 5.84
CA THR A 41 -0.45 9.96 6.71
C THR A 41 0.26 10.49 7.94
N ALA A 42 0.18 11.80 8.20
CA ALA A 42 0.62 12.37 9.45
C ALA A 42 -0.45 12.14 10.52
N VAL A 43 -0.04 11.65 11.69
CA VAL A 43 -0.95 11.37 12.81
C VAL A 43 -0.42 12.02 14.08
N ALA A 44 -1.32 12.45 14.96
CA ALA A 44 -0.98 12.95 16.27
C ALA A 44 -1.91 12.37 17.34
N LYS A 45 -1.38 12.17 18.54
CA LYS A 45 -2.19 11.68 19.67
C LYS A 45 -3.14 12.79 20.13
N LYS A 46 -4.46 12.54 20.09
CA LYS A 46 -5.55 13.37 20.65
C LYS A 46 -6.01 14.56 19.81
N GLU A 47 -5.29 15.02 18.82
CA GLU A 47 -5.66 16.19 18.02
C GLU A 47 -5.18 16.06 16.58
N ALA A 48 -5.69 16.91 15.69
CA ALA A 48 -5.24 16.93 14.31
C ALA A 48 -3.75 17.30 14.25
N PRO A 49 -2.92 16.57 13.48
CA PRO A 49 -1.51 16.89 13.34
C PRO A 49 -1.34 18.25 12.66
N PRO A 50 -0.26 18.99 12.99
CA PRO A 50 0.06 20.21 12.28
C PRO A 50 0.41 19.93 10.82
N ALA A 51 0.44 20.97 10.00
CA ALA A 51 0.93 20.86 8.62
C ALA A 51 2.41 20.45 8.65
N VAL A 52 2.74 19.38 7.91
CA VAL A 52 4.10 18.82 7.83
C VAL A 52 4.73 19.29 6.53
N GLY A 53 5.87 19.97 6.63
CA GLY A 53 6.70 20.37 5.50
C GLY A 53 7.69 19.27 5.07
N LYS A 54 8.22 19.39 3.86
CA LYS A 54 9.24 18.45 3.34
C LYS A 54 10.47 18.36 4.26
N ASP A 55 10.88 19.50 4.82
CA ASP A 55 12.08 19.60 5.65
C ASP A 55 11.90 18.97 7.04
N ASP A 56 10.64 18.79 7.47
CA ASP A 56 10.32 18.12 8.73
C ASP A 56 10.41 16.59 8.62
N VAL A 57 10.64 16.04 7.41
CA VAL A 57 10.59 14.61 7.16
C VAL A 57 11.96 14.02 6.89
N GLN A 58 12.36 13.05 7.68
CA GLN A 58 13.52 12.22 7.44
C GLN A 58 13.08 10.92 6.80
N PHE A 59 13.55 10.66 5.57
CA PHE A 59 13.15 9.51 4.78
C PHE A 59 14.32 8.56 4.52
N THR A 60 14.08 7.26 4.72
CA THR A 60 15.03 6.18 4.46
C THR A 60 14.37 5.13 3.58
N ALA A 61 15.03 4.71 2.51
CA ALA A 61 14.62 3.59 1.67
C ALA A 61 15.73 2.52 1.65
N GLY A 62 15.37 1.30 2.06
CA GLY A 62 16.34 0.25 2.34
C GLY A 62 17.22 0.60 3.55
N LYS A 63 18.51 0.73 3.31
CA LYS A 63 19.49 1.11 4.35
C LYS A 63 20.01 2.55 4.19
N GLU A 64 19.52 3.28 3.21
CA GLU A 64 20.06 4.59 2.82
C GLU A 64 19.06 5.70 3.10
N ARG A 65 19.54 6.81 3.64
CA ARG A 65 18.77 8.05 3.67
C ARG A 65 18.64 8.56 2.24
N LYS A 66 17.39 8.78 1.79
CA LYS A 66 17.10 9.27 0.45
C LYS A 66 16.58 10.71 0.51
N GLN A 67 16.87 11.47 -0.56
CA GLN A 67 16.26 12.77 -0.73
C GLN A 67 14.82 12.61 -1.21
N ILE A 68 13.93 13.37 -0.60
CA ILE A 68 12.54 13.48 -1.04
C ILE A 68 12.53 14.40 -2.26
N ALA A 69 12.13 13.88 -3.41
CA ALA A 69 12.00 14.67 -4.62
C ALA A 69 10.78 15.60 -4.55
N GLN A 70 9.62 15.04 -4.16
CA GLN A 70 8.37 15.79 -4.00
C GLN A 70 7.69 15.39 -2.69
N TRP A 71 7.07 16.38 -2.05
CA TRP A 71 6.21 16.23 -0.88
C TRP A 71 5.00 17.14 -1.10
N THR A 72 3.85 16.54 -1.40
CA THR A 72 2.65 17.29 -1.77
C THR A 72 1.44 16.80 -1.00
N LYS A 73 0.64 17.74 -0.50
CA LYS A 73 -0.71 17.45 -0.01
C LYS A 73 -1.62 17.31 -1.24
N ALA A 74 -1.80 16.06 -1.73
CA ALA A 74 -2.59 15.82 -2.92
C ALA A 74 -4.09 16.01 -2.63
N GLU A 75 -4.78 16.78 -3.48
CA GLU A 75 -6.20 17.08 -3.31
C GLU A 75 -7.10 15.93 -3.76
N LYS A 76 -6.75 15.26 -4.87
CA LYS A 76 -7.54 14.16 -5.40
C LYS A 76 -7.36 12.89 -4.59
N LEU A 77 -8.50 12.26 -4.30
CA LEU A 77 -8.58 10.96 -3.65
C LEU A 77 -9.51 10.03 -4.43
N TYR A 78 -9.07 8.81 -4.65
CA TYR A 78 -9.93 7.70 -5.06
C TYR A 78 -10.21 6.84 -3.84
N LEU A 79 -11.44 6.87 -3.34
CA LEU A 79 -11.89 6.12 -2.16
C LEU A 79 -12.87 5.03 -2.59
N ALA A 80 -12.45 3.77 -2.52
CA ALA A 80 -13.34 2.64 -2.67
C ALA A 80 -13.94 2.25 -1.32
N ILE A 81 -15.24 1.97 -1.27
CA ILE A 81 -15.93 1.42 -0.10
C ILE A 81 -16.39 0.02 -0.46
N LEU A 82 -15.73 -0.99 0.12
CA LEU A 82 -16.02 -2.41 -0.08
C LEU A 82 -16.72 -2.98 1.13
N ILE A 83 -17.96 -3.41 0.95
CA ILE A 83 -18.80 -4.00 1.99
C ILE A 83 -18.85 -5.50 1.78
N ASP A 84 -18.55 -6.27 2.81
CA ASP A 84 -18.62 -7.72 2.76
C ASP A 84 -20.08 -8.19 2.83
N ASP A 85 -20.54 -8.89 1.81
CA ASP A 85 -21.90 -9.41 1.71
C ASP A 85 -22.20 -10.54 2.72
N SER A 86 -21.19 -11.06 3.40
CA SER A 86 -21.34 -12.05 4.48
C SER A 86 -21.71 -11.47 5.83
N LEU A 87 -21.69 -10.13 5.97
CA LEU A 87 -21.97 -9.45 7.24
C LEU A 87 -23.41 -9.67 7.71
N GLU A 88 -23.62 -9.55 9.01
CA GLU A 88 -24.97 -9.49 9.60
C GLU A 88 -25.72 -8.27 9.06
N SER A 89 -27.02 -8.45 8.78
CA SER A 89 -27.88 -7.38 8.21
C SER A 89 -27.96 -6.15 9.11
N GLU A 90 -27.76 -6.32 10.40
CA GLU A 90 -27.80 -5.27 11.43
C GLU A 90 -26.73 -4.18 11.20
N VAL A 91 -25.65 -4.49 10.47
CA VAL A 91 -24.65 -3.49 10.08
C VAL A 91 -25.26 -2.34 9.28
N ALA A 92 -26.36 -2.60 8.57
CA ALA A 92 -27.08 -1.58 7.82
C ALA A 92 -27.68 -0.47 8.70
N GLY A 93 -27.83 -0.69 10.00
CA GLY A 93 -28.17 0.35 10.96
C GLY A 93 -27.14 1.49 11.03
N GLN A 94 -25.93 1.29 10.53
CA GLN A 94 -24.86 2.28 10.48
C GLN A 94 -24.80 3.03 9.11
N TRP A 95 -25.67 2.69 8.16
CA TRP A 95 -25.63 3.30 6.82
C TRP A 95 -25.91 4.78 6.81
N ASP A 96 -26.67 5.32 7.76
CA ASP A 96 -26.90 6.76 7.81
C ASP A 96 -25.62 7.52 8.19
N GLU A 97 -24.79 6.98 9.07
CA GLU A 97 -23.47 7.55 9.39
C GLU A 97 -22.51 7.42 8.20
N LEU A 98 -22.50 6.27 7.52
CA LEU A 98 -21.69 6.06 6.32
C LEU A 98 -22.12 6.98 5.17
N LYS A 99 -23.44 7.21 4.96
CA LYS A 99 -23.96 8.18 3.99
C LYS A 99 -23.53 9.60 4.33
N GLN A 100 -23.56 9.98 5.62
CA GLN A 100 -23.07 11.29 6.05
C GLN A 100 -21.59 11.45 5.74
N PHE A 101 -20.78 10.45 6.03
CA PHE A 101 -19.34 10.45 5.68
C PHE A 101 -19.13 10.59 4.17
N ILE A 102 -19.85 9.81 3.34
CA ILE A 102 -19.77 9.86 1.88
C ILE A 102 -20.12 11.27 1.38
N ASN A 103 -21.25 11.83 1.83
CA ASN A 103 -21.74 13.13 1.36
C ASN A 103 -20.89 14.30 1.86
N ALA A 104 -20.14 14.12 2.95
CA ALA A 104 -19.24 15.15 3.48
C ALA A 104 -17.87 15.20 2.76
N GLN A 105 -17.59 14.24 1.87
CA GLN A 105 -16.31 14.22 1.16
C GLN A 105 -16.15 15.42 0.22
N PRO A 106 -14.91 15.94 0.06
CA PRO A 106 -14.64 17.02 -0.89
C PRO A 106 -15.00 16.63 -2.33
N PRO A 107 -15.38 17.60 -3.18
CA PRO A 107 -15.73 17.33 -4.58
C PRO A 107 -14.56 16.81 -5.43
N THR A 108 -13.33 16.81 -4.88
CA THR A 108 -12.15 16.21 -5.46
C THR A 108 -11.97 14.73 -5.10
N THR A 109 -12.85 14.17 -4.25
CA THR A 109 -12.87 12.77 -3.90
C THR A 109 -13.78 11.99 -4.85
N TYR A 110 -13.21 11.02 -5.54
CA TYR A 110 -13.93 10.04 -6.34
C TYR A 110 -14.26 8.83 -5.48
N ILE A 111 -15.54 8.56 -5.27
CA ILE A 111 -15.99 7.42 -4.47
C ILE A 111 -16.51 6.32 -5.39
N ALA A 112 -16.30 5.08 -5.00
CA ALA A 112 -16.95 3.91 -5.58
C ALA A 112 -17.46 3.00 -4.48
N VAL A 113 -18.60 2.35 -4.67
CA VAL A 113 -19.21 1.41 -3.73
C VAL A 113 -19.32 0.04 -4.36
N GLY A 114 -18.87 -0.98 -3.66
CA GLY A 114 -18.96 -2.37 -4.10
C GLY A 114 -19.21 -3.34 -2.95
N TYR A 115 -19.59 -4.55 -3.31
CA TYR A 115 -19.89 -5.63 -2.37
C TYR A 115 -18.99 -6.82 -2.65
N ALA A 116 -18.29 -7.30 -1.60
CA ALA A 116 -17.48 -8.51 -1.66
C ALA A 116 -18.40 -9.74 -1.61
N SER A 117 -18.39 -10.53 -2.66
CA SER A 117 -19.21 -11.75 -2.78
C SER A 117 -18.49 -12.77 -3.65
N ASN A 118 -18.42 -14.02 -3.21
CA ASN A 118 -17.79 -15.11 -3.96
C ASN A 118 -16.37 -14.77 -4.43
N ALA A 119 -15.55 -14.28 -3.49
CA ALA A 119 -14.14 -13.91 -3.73
C ALA A 119 -13.92 -12.86 -4.86
N THR A 120 -14.93 -12.09 -5.20
CA THR A 120 -14.88 -11.02 -6.21
C THR A 120 -15.67 -9.78 -5.76
N VAL A 121 -15.60 -8.70 -6.51
CA VAL A 121 -16.36 -7.47 -6.24
C VAL A 121 -17.53 -7.33 -7.20
N ARG A 122 -18.71 -7.15 -6.64
CA ARG A 122 -19.90 -6.67 -7.35
C ARG A 122 -19.97 -5.15 -7.17
N LEU A 123 -19.63 -4.44 -8.23
CA LEU A 123 -19.67 -2.99 -8.22
C LEU A 123 -21.12 -2.51 -8.19
N ALA A 124 -21.49 -1.70 -7.19
CA ALA A 124 -22.81 -1.07 -7.08
C ALA A 124 -22.79 0.35 -7.68
N GLN A 125 -21.69 1.08 -7.49
CA GLN A 125 -21.43 2.38 -8.09
C GLN A 125 -19.95 2.50 -8.41
N ASP A 126 -19.61 2.87 -9.64
CA ASP A 126 -18.23 3.13 -10.04
C ASP A 126 -17.78 4.53 -9.59
N PHE A 127 -16.48 4.79 -9.63
CA PHE A 127 -15.87 6.03 -9.17
C PHE A 127 -16.55 7.27 -9.76
N THR A 128 -17.11 8.06 -8.89
CA THR A 128 -17.79 9.34 -9.24
C THR A 128 -17.53 10.39 -8.16
N THR A 129 -17.69 11.65 -8.52
CA THR A 129 -17.74 12.78 -7.57
C THR A 129 -19.18 13.15 -7.19
N ASN A 130 -20.17 12.41 -7.70
CA ASN A 130 -21.57 12.56 -7.29
C ASN A 130 -21.85 11.65 -6.09
N HIS A 131 -21.54 12.15 -4.91
CA HIS A 131 -21.63 11.40 -3.66
C HIS A 131 -23.05 10.96 -3.28
N GLU A 132 -24.08 11.62 -3.84
CA GLU A 132 -25.45 11.15 -3.67
C GLU A 132 -25.70 9.79 -4.35
N LEU A 133 -25.05 9.54 -5.50
CA LEU A 133 -25.13 8.23 -6.17
C LEU A 133 -24.44 7.16 -5.34
N ASP A 134 -23.28 7.48 -4.77
CA ASP A 134 -22.55 6.58 -3.91
C ASP A 134 -23.33 6.23 -2.65
N ALA A 135 -23.94 7.24 -2.00
CA ALA A 135 -24.77 7.04 -0.83
C ALA A 135 -26.04 6.20 -1.13
N LYS A 136 -26.62 6.35 -2.32
CA LYS A 136 -27.78 5.57 -2.79
C LYS A 136 -27.42 4.13 -3.14
N ALA A 137 -26.14 3.85 -3.45
CA ALA A 137 -25.66 2.50 -3.76
C ALA A 137 -25.52 1.59 -2.52
N LEU A 138 -25.64 2.17 -1.31
CA LEU A 138 -25.61 1.40 -0.08
C LEU A 138 -26.89 0.56 0.07
N ARG A 139 -26.72 -0.74 0.23
CA ARG A 139 -27.80 -1.70 0.50
C ARG A 139 -27.46 -2.60 1.70
N ILE A 140 -28.43 -3.29 2.20
CA ILE A 140 -28.23 -4.31 3.25
C ILE A 140 -27.38 -5.43 2.66
N PRO A 141 -26.35 -5.92 3.38
CA PRO A 141 -25.61 -7.13 3.03
C PRO A 141 -26.53 -8.35 2.94
N LEU A 142 -26.17 -9.33 2.14
CA LEU A 142 -26.99 -10.52 1.93
C LEU A 142 -27.05 -11.42 3.18
N GLY A 143 -26.07 -11.32 4.08
CA GLY A 143 -26.03 -12.08 5.32
C GLY A 143 -25.71 -13.56 5.15
N TYR A 144 -25.23 -13.99 3.98
CA TYR A 144 -24.88 -15.37 3.70
C TYR A 144 -23.41 -15.49 3.31
N PRO A 145 -22.56 -16.06 4.18
CA PRO A 145 -21.23 -16.45 3.78
C PRO A 145 -21.33 -17.65 2.84
N ALA A 146 -21.01 -17.43 1.58
CA ALA A 146 -20.80 -18.53 0.66
C ALA A 146 -19.48 -19.24 0.96
N ALA A 147 -19.39 -20.54 0.70
CA ALA A 147 -18.18 -21.34 0.95
C ALA A 147 -16.93 -20.82 0.20
N ASP A 148 -17.13 -20.06 -0.85
CA ASP A 148 -16.12 -19.41 -1.68
C ASP A 148 -15.93 -17.92 -1.38
N SER A 149 -16.49 -17.41 -0.27
CA SER A 149 -16.30 -16.03 0.16
C SER A 149 -14.91 -15.82 0.73
N SER A 150 -14.20 -14.82 0.19
CA SER A 150 -12.93 -14.31 0.71
C SER A 150 -12.90 -12.80 0.57
N PRO A 151 -12.84 -12.03 1.67
CA PRO A 151 -12.72 -10.57 1.60
C PRO A 151 -11.39 -10.16 0.96
N TYR A 152 -10.32 -10.93 1.20
CA TYR A 152 -8.98 -10.64 0.68
C TYR A 152 -8.90 -10.80 -0.84
N LEU A 153 -9.49 -11.87 -1.40
CA LEU A 153 -9.56 -12.03 -2.84
C LEU A 153 -10.46 -10.97 -3.49
N SER A 154 -11.52 -10.55 -2.82
CA SER A 154 -12.35 -9.43 -3.29
C SER A 154 -11.57 -8.11 -3.29
N VAL A 155 -10.77 -7.83 -2.26
CA VAL A 155 -9.84 -6.67 -2.23
C VAL A 155 -8.86 -6.74 -3.40
N ILE A 156 -8.24 -7.91 -3.64
CA ILE A 156 -7.32 -8.14 -4.77
C ILE A 156 -8.02 -7.89 -6.12
N ASP A 157 -9.23 -8.43 -6.27
CA ASP A 157 -10.01 -8.28 -7.49
C ASP A 157 -10.32 -6.80 -7.77
N TRP A 158 -10.71 -6.03 -6.75
CA TRP A 158 -10.97 -4.61 -6.94
C TRP A 158 -9.71 -3.83 -7.29
N MET A 159 -8.61 -4.02 -6.54
CA MET A 159 -7.36 -3.30 -6.78
C MET A 159 -6.80 -3.53 -8.19
N LYS A 160 -7.01 -4.72 -8.77
CA LYS A 160 -6.60 -5.02 -10.15
C LYS A 160 -7.39 -4.24 -11.21
N ARG A 161 -8.60 -3.81 -10.87
CA ARG A 161 -9.49 -3.03 -11.74
C ARG A 161 -9.42 -1.52 -11.48
N TRP A 162 -8.59 -1.10 -10.52
CA TRP A 162 -8.45 0.29 -10.14
C TRP A 162 -7.87 1.15 -11.26
N PRO A 163 -8.37 2.38 -11.49
CA PRO A 163 -7.80 3.28 -12.46
C PRO A 163 -6.31 3.54 -12.19
N ALA A 164 -5.48 3.50 -13.23
CA ALA A 164 -4.08 3.89 -13.12
C ALA A 164 -4.00 5.41 -12.97
N THR A 165 -3.71 5.88 -11.77
CA THR A 165 -3.57 7.30 -11.46
C THR A 165 -2.40 7.53 -10.51
N GLY A 166 -1.81 8.72 -10.55
CA GLY A 166 -0.80 9.18 -9.59
C GLY A 166 -1.39 9.81 -8.32
N ASP A 167 -2.73 9.86 -8.20
CA ASP A 167 -3.42 10.46 -7.08
C ASP A 167 -3.45 9.54 -5.85
N ARG A 168 -3.94 10.05 -4.73
CA ARG A 168 -4.15 9.23 -3.51
C ARG A 168 -5.21 8.16 -3.76
N ARG A 169 -4.96 6.98 -3.22
CA ARG A 169 -5.87 5.83 -3.33
C ARG A 169 -6.07 5.19 -1.97
N SER A 170 -7.32 5.05 -1.55
CA SER A 170 -7.69 4.41 -0.29
C SER A 170 -8.87 3.47 -0.49
N LEU A 171 -8.86 2.33 0.19
CA LEU A 171 -9.97 1.38 0.22
C LEU A 171 -10.42 1.21 1.65
N LEU A 172 -11.67 1.55 1.93
CA LEU A 172 -12.35 1.23 3.19
C LEU A 172 -13.08 -0.12 3.03
N LEU A 173 -12.60 -1.13 3.73
CA LEU A 173 -13.24 -2.43 3.82
C LEU A 173 -14.13 -2.47 5.07
N ILE A 174 -15.39 -2.86 4.92
CA ILE A 174 -16.28 -3.18 6.04
C ILE A 174 -16.47 -4.69 6.04
N SER A 175 -15.79 -5.40 6.95
CA SER A 175 -15.72 -6.86 6.93
C SER A 175 -15.36 -7.44 8.30
N SER A 176 -15.71 -8.70 8.50
CA SER A 176 -15.24 -9.51 9.62
C SER A 176 -13.82 -10.05 9.42
N GLY A 177 -13.28 -10.01 8.21
CA GLY A 177 -11.99 -10.60 7.86
C GLY A 177 -11.99 -12.13 7.80
N ILE A 178 -13.14 -12.81 7.97
CA ILE A 178 -13.21 -14.26 7.89
C ILE A 178 -13.13 -14.69 6.42
N ASP A 179 -12.15 -15.55 6.14
CA ASP A 179 -11.98 -16.16 4.83
C ASP A 179 -12.60 -17.56 4.82
N TYR A 180 -13.82 -17.68 4.30
CA TYR A 180 -14.54 -18.95 4.22
C TYR A 180 -13.93 -19.87 3.17
N LEU A 181 -13.40 -19.35 2.07
CA LEU A 181 -12.76 -20.12 1.01
C LEU A 181 -11.52 -20.87 1.54
N ARG A 182 -10.75 -20.27 2.43
CA ARG A 182 -9.56 -20.90 3.02
C ARG A 182 -9.86 -21.68 4.30
N GLY A 183 -11.11 -21.74 4.73
CA GLY A 183 -11.56 -22.50 5.88
C GLY A 183 -11.11 -21.94 7.23
N GLY A 184 -10.51 -20.77 7.27
CA GLY A 184 -10.25 -19.97 8.50
C GLY A 184 -9.27 -20.54 9.53
N PHE A 185 -8.73 -21.74 9.35
CA PHE A 185 -7.94 -22.47 10.36
C PHE A 185 -6.45 -22.61 10.04
N GLY A 186 -5.99 -22.08 8.92
CA GLY A 186 -4.58 -22.16 8.52
C GLY A 186 -3.72 -21.06 9.18
N PRO A 187 -2.44 -21.32 9.49
CA PRO A 187 -1.52 -20.29 9.99
C PRO A 187 -1.02 -19.35 8.89
N ILE A 188 -1.27 -19.67 7.63
CA ILE A 188 -0.77 -18.93 6.47
C ILE A 188 -1.97 -18.50 5.61
N TYR A 189 -2.05 -17.20 5.36
CA TYR A 189 -3.07 -16.58 4.51
C TYR A 189 -2.41 -15.90 3.31
N PRO A 190 -2.06 -16.66 2.26
CA PRO A 190 -1.30 -16.14 1.10
C PRO A 190 -2.05 -15.01 0.38
N ASP A 191 -3.38 -14.98 0.50
CA ASP A 191 -4.18 -13.94 -0.13
C ASP A 191 -4.05 -12.59 0.59
N VAL A 192 -3.81 -12.59 1.92
CA VAL A 192 -3.48 -11.37 2.68
C VAL A 192 -2.15 -10.79 2.20
N ASP A 193 -1.10 -11.60 2.11
CA ASP A 193 0.23 -11.17 1.66
C ASP A 193 0.20 -10.71 0.19
N THR A 194 -0.61 -11.36 -0.64
CA THR A 194 -0.83 -10.95 -2.02
C THR A 194 -1.56 -9.62 -2.10
N ALA A 195 -2.60 -9.41 -1.28
CA ALA A 195 -3.33 -8.14 -1.21
C ALA A 195 -2.41 -7.00 -0.78
N ILE A 196 -1.58 -7.22 0.25
CA ILE A 196 -0.56 -6.26 0.71
C ILE A 196 0.39 -5.90 -0.43
N SER A 197 0.97 -6.89 -1.11
CA SER A 197 1.92 -6.65 -2.20
C SER A 197 1.30 -5.86 -3.36
N ILE A 198 0.03 -6.12 -3.70
CA ILE A 198 -0.70 -5.39 -4.74
C ILE A 198 -0.99 -3.96 -4.29
N ALA A 199 -1.40 -3.77 -3.03
CA ALA A 199 -1.68 -2.46 -2.45
C ALA A 199 -0.42 -1.60 -2.38
N GLU A 200 0.69 -2.13 -1.87
CA GLU A 200 2.00 -1.45 -1.83
C GLU A 200 2.47 -1.07 -3.24
N LYS A 201 2.36 -1.99 -4.21
CA LYS A 201 2.70 -1.71 -5.61
C LYS A 201 1.81 -0.65 -6.23
N GLY A 202 0.54 -0.65 -5.85
CA GLY A 202 -0.45 0.32 -6.30
C GLY A 202 -0.45 1.63 -5.51
N ASN A 203 0.31 1.75 -4.42
CA ASN A 203 0.21 2.86 -3.47
C ASN A 203 -1.23 3.09 -3.01
N ILE A 204 -1.87 2.03 -2.51
CA ILE A 204 -3.26 2.01 -2.02
C ILE A 204 -3.23 1.77 -0.51
N ASN A 205 -3.77 2.68 0.29
CA ASN A 205 -3.93 2.48 1.73
C ASN A 205 -5.22 1.72 2.01
N LEU A 206 -5.13 0.68 2.82
CA LEU A 206 -6.27 -0.14 3.21
C LEU A 206 -6.71 0.17 4.63
N TRP A 207 -8.01 0.39 4.79
CA TRP A 207 -8.66 0.69 6.06
C TRP A 207 -9.74 -0.33 6.29
N ASN A 208 -10.01 -0.71 7.54
CA ASN A 208 -11.10 -1.62 7.84
C ASN A 208 -11.92 -1.15 9.03
N ILE A 209 -13.25 -1.19 8.91
CA ILE A 209 -14.17 -1.18 10.04
C ILE A 209 -14.68 -2.61 10.21
N TYR A 210 -14.37 -3.21 11.36
CA TYR A 210 -14.81 -4.54 11.67
C TYR A 210 -16.32 -4.58 11.91
N SER A 211 -16.97 -5.56 11.28
CA SER A 211 -18.35 -5.95 11.62
C SER A 211 -18.46 -7.47 11.52
N PRO A 212 -19.19 -8.14 12.43
CA PRO A 212 -19.27 -9.59 12.44
C PRO A 212 -20.01 -10.13 11.22
N SER A 213 -19.58 -11.30 10.78
CA SER A 213 -20.23 -12.08 9.75
C SER A 213 -21.42 -12.86 10.30
N ALA A 214 -22.46 -13.04 9.50
CA ALA A 214 -23.66 -13.79 9.87
C ALA A 214 -23.33 -15.24 10.29
N GLY A 215 -23.94 -15.70 11.39
CA GLY A 215 -23.83 -17.08 11.87
C GLY A 215 -22.58 -17.43 12.69
N HIS A 216 -21.65 -16.52 12.96
CA HIS A 216 -20.38 -16.83 13.63
C HIS A 216 -20.19 -16.26 15.05
N ARG A 217 -21.27 -15.90 15.74
CA ARG A 217 -21.19 -15.23 17.05
C ARG A 217 -20.59 -16.04 18.21
N SER A 218 -20.49 -17.38 18.15
CA SER A 218 -20.23 -18.12 19.38
C SER A 218 -19.26 -19.29 19.35
N ARG A 219 -18.73 -19.69 18.21
CA ARG A 219 -18.00 -20.96 18.14
C ARG A 219 -16.52 -20.90 17.73
N ALA A 220 -15.99 -19.74 17.41
CA ALA A 220 -14.67 -19.69 16.82
C ALA A 220 -13.85 -18.47 17.27
N PHE A 221 -13.66 -18.30 18.58
CA PHE A 221 -12.77 -17.27 19.12
C PHE A 221 -11.41 -17.22 18.37
N PHE A 222 -10.85 -18.40 18.10
CA PHE A 222 -9.60 -18.50 17.34
C PHE A 222 -9.75 -17.97 15.91
N LEU A 223 -10.84 -18.30 15.23
CA LEU A 223 -11.14 -17.82 13.88
C LEU A 223 -11.28 -16.29 13.83
N LEU A 224 -12.06 -15.74 14.77
CA LEU A 224 -12.26 -14.29 14.88
C LEU A 224 -10.94 -13.56 15.17
N ASN A 225 -10.14 -14.08 16.09
CA ASN A 225 -8.86 -13.49 16.45
C ASN A 225 -7.88 -13.53 15.26
N THR A 226 -7.84 -14.63 14.52
CA THR A 226 -7.04 -14.75 13.30
C THR A 226 -7.51 -13.78 12.23
N ALA A 227 -8.83 -13.65 12.03
CA ALA A 227 -9.39 -12.71 11.07
C ALA A 227 -9.04 -11.25 11.42
N GLN A 228 -9.17 -10.85 12.68
CA GLN A 228 -8.79 -9.51 13.14
C GLN A 228 -7.28 -9.26 12.98
N ASN A 229 -6.42 -10.24 13.30
CA ASN A 229 -4.98 -10.12 13.08
C ASN A 229 -4.63 -9.95 11.59
N ASN A 230 -5.33 -10.65 10.70
CA ASN A 230 -5.15 -10.50 9.26
C ASN A 230 -5.61 -9.13 8.76
N LEU A 231 -6.73 -8.61 9.30
CA LEU A 231 -7.19 -7.25 8.98
C LEU A 231 -6.20 -6.19 9.47
N SER A 232 -5.70 -6.32 10.72
CA SER A 232 -4.66 -5.43 11.24
C SER A 232 -3.42 -5.45 10.35
N LYS A 233 -2.90 -6.65 10.04
CA LYS A 233 -1.75 -6.82 9.15
C LYS A 233 -1.98 -6.18 7.78
N LEU A 234 -3.14 -6.45 7.16
CA LEU A 234 -3.50 -5.91 5.85
C LEU A 234 -3.48 -4.37 5.85
N CYS A 235 -4.08 -3.76 6.86
CA CYS A 235 -4.17 -2.31 6.95
C CYS A 235 -2.83 -1.66 7.33
N GLU A 236 -2.18 -2.13 8.39
CA GLU A 236 -0.94 -1.58 8.90
C GLU A 236 0.20 -1.66 7.88
N GLU A 237 0.37 -2.81 7.20
CA GLU A 237 1.43 -2.95 6.20
C GLU A 237 1.21 -2.11 4.94
N THR A 238 -0.04 -1.67 4.69
CA THR A 238 -0.38 -0.78 3.57
C THR A 238 -0.52 0.70 3.96
N GLY A 239 -0.24 1.03 5.23
CA GLY A 239 -0.27 2.41 5.73
C GLY A 239 -1.67 2.94 6.03
N GLY A 240 -2.59 2.05 6.39
CA GLY A 240 -3.89 2.36 6.96
C GLY A 240 -4.07 1.73 8.32
N GLU A 241 -5.32 1.59 8.78
CA GLU A 241 -5.67 1.11 10.11
C GLU A 241 -6.92 0.23 10.08
N ALA A 242 -6.99 -0.75 11.00
CA ALA A 242 -8.16 -1.58 11.21
C ALA A 242 -8.85 -1.23 12.54
N TYR A 243 -10.11 -0.80 12.44
CA TYR A 243 -10.91 -0.37 13.58
C TYR A 243 -11.80 -1.51 14.08
N PHE A 244 -11.66 -1.87 15.36
CA PHE A 244 -12.54 -2.84 16.02
C PHE A 244 -12.59 -2.65 17.53
N LEU A 245 -13.74 -2.95 18.13
CA LEU A 245 -13.97 -2.98 19.56
C LEU A 245 -14.27 -4.42 19.99
N GLY A 246 -13.21 -5.21 20.15
CA GLY A 246 -13.35 -6.64 20.41
C GLY A 246 -13.99 -7.37 19.21
N THR A 247 -14.88 -8.36 19.49
CA THR A 247 -15.48 -9.21 18.46
C THR A 247 -16.96 -8.88 18.18
N SER A 248 -17.47 -7.81 18.77
CA SER A 248 -18.85 -7.36 18.58
C SER A 248 -18.97 -6.33 17.48
N ALA A 249 -20.18 -6.22 16.90
CA ALA A 249 -20.47 -5.12 15.99
C ALA A 249 -20.32 -3.78 16.73
N PRO A 250 -19.70 -2.76 16.13
CA PRO A 250 -19.70 -1.42 16.68
C PRO A 250 -21.13 -0.89 16.81
N VAL A 251 -21.42 -0.17 17.89
CA VAL A 251 -22.72 0.50 18.09
C VAL A 251 -22.87 1.69 17.14
N SER A 252 -21.76 2.28 16.72
CA SER A 252 -21.69 3.41 15.79
C SER A 252 -20.39 3.32 14.97
N PHE A 253 -20.47 3.64 13.70
CA PHE A 253 -19.31 3.80 12.83
C PHE A 253 -18.71 5.21 12.91
N LYS A 254 -19.48 6.17 13.43
CA LYS A 254 -19.08 7.57 13.44
C LYS A 254 -17.69 7.84 14.02
N PRO A 255 -17.28 7.29 15.18
CA PRO A 255 -15.93 7.54 15.70
C PRO A 255 -14.82 7.08 14.74
N PHE A 256 -15.00 5.93 14.10
CA PHE A 256 -14.03 5.38 13.15
C PHE A 256 -14.01 6.17 11.84
N LEU A 257 -15.19 6.62 11.37
CA LEU A 257 -15.30 7.44 10.16
C LEU A 257 -14.72 8.85 10.38
N ASP A 258 -14.90 9.43 11.58
CA ASP A 258 -14.29 10.72 11.95
C ASP A 258 -12.76 10.59 12.00
N GLU A 259 -12.23 9.51 12.56
CA GLU A 259 -10.78 9.24 12.60
C GLU A 259 -10.22 8.97 11.21
N LEU A 260 -10.90 8.16 10.40
CA LEU A 260 -10.55 7.96 8.98
C LEU A 260 -10.52 9.28 8.22
N GLN A 261 -11.53 10.16 8.41
CA GLN A 261 -11.56 11.47 7.79
C GLN A 261 -10.34 12.30 8.19
N MET A 262 -10.01 12.34 9.48
CA MET A 262 -8.82 13.02 9.98
C MET A 262 -7.54 12.49 9.31
N HIS A 263 -7.42 11.17 9.14
CA HIS A 263 -6.29 10.55 8.46
C HIS A 263 -6.24 10.94 6.97
N LEU A 264 -7.37 10.86 6.26
CA LEU A 264 -7.45 11.25 4.83
C LEU A 264 -7.10 12.72 4.61
N ASP A 265 -7.47 13.60 5.55
CA ASP A 265 -7.17 15.04 5.48
C ASP A 265 -5.69 15.36 5.70
N HIS A 266 -4.93 14.44 6.31
CA HIS A 266 -3.51 14.63 6.63
C HIS A 266 -2.59 13.69 5.83
N GLN A 267 -3.03 13.27 4.64
CA GLN A 267 -2.23 12.49 3.71
C GLN A 267 -1.37 13.37 2.79
N TYR A 268 -0.16 12.91 2.56
CA TYR A 268 0.82 13.49 1.65
C TYR A 268 1.31 12.44 0.66
N LEU A 269 1.66 12.85 -0.54
CA LEU A 269 2.40 12.03 -1.50
C LEU A 269 3.88 12.38 -1.40
N LEU A 270 4.70 11.38 -1.04
CA LEU A 270 6.15 11.43 -1.04
C LEU A 270 6.67 10.74 -2.28
N THR A 271 7.41 11.48 -3.11
CA THR A 271 8.10 10.91 -4.28
C THR A 271 9.61 10.97 -4.08
N PHE A 272 10.29 9.89 -4.39
CA PHE A 272 11.75 9.77 -4.32
C PHE A 272 12.29 9.00 -5.52
N ALA A 273 13.60 9.15 -5.77
CA ALA A 273 14.31 8.41 -6.81
C ALA A 273 14.87 7.10 -6.24
N GLY A 274 14.57 5.99 -6.88
CA GLY A 274 15.05 4.67 -6.49
C GLY A 274 15.53 3.82 -7.66
N ASP A 275 16.38 2.86 -7.36
CA ASP A 275 16.81 1.86 -8.35
C ASP A 275 15.87 0.65 -8.25
N GLY A 276 15.02 0.45 -9.24
CA GLY A 276 14.10 -0.67 -9.35
C GLY A 276 14.70 -1.90 -10.02
N GLY A 277 15.88 -1.78 -10.58
CA GLY A 277 16.45 -2.85 -11.41
C GLY A 277 15.59 -3.13 -12.66
N PRO A 278 15.85 -4.24 -13.36
CA PRO A 278 15.19 -4.53 -14.65
C PRO A 278 13.71 -4.95 -14.53
N LYS A 279 13.25 -5.35 -13.35
CA LYS A 279 11.87 -5.84 -13.14
C LYS A 279 11.05 -5.01 -12.16
N GLY A 280 11.64 -3.96 -11.59
CA GLY A 280 11.11 -3.29 -10.41
C GLY A 280 11.35 -4.09 -9.13
N ARG A 281 11.30 -3.43 -7.99
CA ARG A 281 11.46 -4.09 -6.68
C ARG A 281 10.73 -3.38 -5.56
N PHE A 282 10.41 -4.13 -4.52
CA PHE A 282 9.98 -3.59 -3.24
C PHE A 282 11.19 -3.18 -2.40
N THR A 283 11.06 -2.06 -1.71
CA THR A 283 12.09 -1.54 -0.80
C THR A 283 11.41 -1.08 0.48
N ARG A 284 11.90 -1.56 1.63
CA ARG A 284 11.40 -1.09 2.93
C ARG A 284 11.64 0.40 3.07
N VAL A 285 10.65 1.10 3.62
CA VAL A 285 10.71 2.55 3.83
C VAL A 285 10.48 2.87 5.31
N TYR A 286 11.12 3.94 5.76
CA TYR A 286 10.97 4.45 7.12
C TYR A 286 10.93 5.96 7.08
N LEU A 287 10.00 6.52 7.81
CA LEU A 287 9.85 7.95 7.99
C LEU A 287 9.98 8.32 9.46
N LYS A 288 10.60 9.47 9.70
CA LYS A 288 10.69 10.09 11.03
C LYS A 288 10.51 11.58 10.89
N THR A 289 10.07 12.21 11.97
CA THR A 289 10.00 13.68 12.11
C THR A 289 10.48 14.09 13.47
N GLU A 290 10.95 15.33 13.59
CA GLU A 290 11.29 15.99 14.86
C GLU A 290 10.13 16.82 15.41
N LEU A 291 9.02 16.90 14.67
CA LEU A 291 7.80 17.56 15.15
C LEU A 291 7.25 16.80 16.36
N ALA A 292 7.03 17.54 17.45
CA ALA A 292 6.55 16.95 18.70
C ALA A 292 5.16 16.31 18.51
N HIS A 293 5.00 15.10 19.03
CA HIS A 293 3.74 14.35 19.00
C HIS A 293 3.21 13.97 17.61
N VAL A 294 4.03 14.11 16.55
CA VAL A 294 3.68 13.67 15.19
C VAL A 294 4.37 12.34 14.88
N GLU A 295 3.61 11.40 14.36
CA GLU A 295 4.08 10.13 13.83
C GLU A 295 3.59 9.98 12.38
N PHE A 296 4.16 9.04 11.62
CA PHE A 296 3.75 8.77 10.24
C PHE A 296 3.21 7.35 10.10
N MET A 297 2.02 7.22 9.53
CA MET A 297 1.53 5.96 8.98
C MET A 297 1.85 5.92 7.49
N HIS A 298 2.40 4.83 7.04
CA HIS A 298 2.77 4.61 5.63
C HIS A 298 2.91 3.13 5.35
N ALA A 299 2.87 2.73 4.08
CA ALA A 299 3.15 1.35 3.69
C ALA A 299 4.56 0.92 4.13
N ASN A 300 4.71 -0.34 4.54
CA ASN A 300 5.99 -0.88 4.98
C ASN A 300 7.03 -0.88 3.85
N GLN A 301 6.58 -1.01 2.61
CA GLN A 301 7.45 -1.04 1.44
C GLN A 301 6.93 -0.11 0.34
N ALA A 302 7.85 0.49 -0.39
CA ALA A 302 7.59 1.19 -1.63
C ALA A 302 7.93 0.30 -2.82
N TRP A 303 7.08 0.31 -3.85
CA TRP A 303 7.41 -0.27 -5.13
C TRP A 303 8.23 0.73 -5.97
N ILE A 304 9.44 0.35 -6.33
CA ILE A 304 10.27 1.11 -7.26
C ILE A 304 10.11 0.45 -8.65
N PRO A 305 9.52 1.15 -9.64
CA PRO A 305 9.33 0.57 -10.96
C PRO A 305 10.67 0.30 -11.64
N PRO A 306 10.69 -0.55 -12.70
CA PRO A 306 11.89 -0.79 -13.47
C PRO A 306 12.39 0.53 -14.09
N ALA A 307 13.70 0.68 -14.18
CA ALA A 307 14.31 1.75 -14.96
C ALA A 307 13.88 1.60 -16.43
N LYS A 308 13.53 2.73 -17.07
CA LYS A 308 13.12 2.74 -18.48
C LYS A 308 14.30 2.69 -19.38
#